data_93cfa77659e8bc51592c74ce10b3b67c
#
_entry.id   93cfa77659e8bc51592c74ce10b3b67c
#
_cell.length_a   1.000
_cell.length_b   1.000
_cell.length_c   1.000
_cell.angle_alpha   90.00
_cell.angle_beta   90.00
_cell.angle_gamma   90.00
#
_symmetry.space_group_name_H-M   'P 1'
#
loop_
_entity.id
_entity.type
_entity.pdbx_description
1 polymer ?
#
loop_
_entity_poly.entity_id
_entity_poly.type
_entity_poly.pdbx_seq_one_letter_code
_entity_poly.pdbx_strand_id
1 'polypeptide(L)'
;MKDVLIFLKPYDIFLIPIFVGFVVQLTKFIVYSIKHGWNIRYAMTHGHMPSAHTGFAIAVVTSVGYYAGVRSGAFAVAVALAIIIIDDAARLRVYMGDQGRYLNMLVRQLNLEEKFPRLKERMGHRVSEVIVGGIYGFLLTMLLARLLG
;
A
#
# COMPACT_ATOMS: atom_id res chain seq x y z
N MET A 1 -13.20 29.76 0.13
CA MET A 1 -12.56 28.58 -0.53
C MET A 1 -11.07 28.81 -0.80
N LYS A 2 -10.69 29.98 -1.36
CA LYS A 2 -9.26 30.31 -1.58
C LYS A 2 -8.45 30.35 -0.28
N ASP A 3 -8.98 30.93 0.79
CA ASP A 3 -8.30 31.06 2.08
C ASP A 3 -8.03 29.70 2.74
N VAL A 4 -8.93 28.73 2.59
CA VAL A 4 -8.76 27.36 3.08
C VAL A 4 -7.64 26.65 2.31
N LEU A 5 -7.57 26.84 0.99
CA LEU A 5 -6.50 26.26 0.17
C LEU A 5 -5.13 26.84 0.52
N ILE A 6 -5.05 28.16 0.75
CA ILE A 6 -3.81 28.84 1.19
C ILE A 6 -3.38 28.31 2.57
N PHE A 7 -4.32 28.12 3.51
CA PHE A 7 -4.04 27.58 4.83
C PHE A 7 -3.53 26.12 4.78
N LEU A 8 -4.03 25.32 3.82
CA LEU A 8 -3.65 23.92 3.71
C LEU A 8 -2.33 23.69 2.96
N LYS A 9 -1.87 24.67 2.18
CA LYS A 9 -0.67 24.56 1.34
C LYS A 9 0.60 24.08 2.08
N PRO A 10 0.93 24.52 3.30
CA PRO A 10 2.09 23.98 4.05
C PRO A 10 1.96 22.50 4.41
N TYR A 11 0.75 21.97 4.37
CA TYR A 11 0.44 20.59 4.74
C TYR A 11 0.40 19.63 3.53
N ASP A 12 0.59 20.14 2.30
CA ASP A 12 0.56 19.35 1.07
C ASP A 12 1.57 18.19 1.10
N ILE A 13 2.70 18.39 1.76
CA ILE A 13 3.76 17.39 1.92
C ILE A 13 3.25 16.06 2.48
N PHE A 14 2.24 16.07 3.35
CA PHE A 14 1.66 14.84 3.90
C PHE A 14 0.21 14.60 3.47
N LEU A 15 -0.55 15.63 3.11
CA LEU A 15 -1.93 15.47 2.64
C LEU A 15 -1.99 14.78 1.28
N ILE A 16 -1.06 15.12 0.37
CA ILE A 16 -0.99 14.47 -0.96
C ILE A 16 -0.74 12.98 -0.84
N PRO A 17 0.27 12.47 -0.09
CA PRO A 17 0.45 11.03 0.11
C PRO A 17 -0.77 10.32 0.69
N ILE A 18 -1.43 10.91 1.68
CA ILE A 18 -2.64 10.34 2.28
C ILE A 18 -3.74 10.20 1.22
N PHE A 19 -3.98 11.28 0.45
CA PHE A 19 -4.96 11.25 -0.63
C PHE A 19 -4.61 10.23 -1.71
N VAL A 20 -3.34 10.16 -2.12
CA VAL A 20 -2.85 9.17 -3.10
C VAL A 20 -3.06 7.75 -2.56
N GLY A 21 -2.72 7.49 -1.30
CA GLY A 21 -2.96 6.19 -0.66
C GLY A 21 -4.44 5.77 -0.71
N PHE A 22 -5.34 6.72 -0.43
CA PHE A 22 -6.78 6.51 -0.55
C PHE A 22 -7.21 6.21 -1.99
N VAL A 23 -6.72 6.97 -2.98
CA VAL A 23 -7.03 6.76 -4.40
C VAL A 23 -6.52 5.41 -4.89
N VAL A 24 -5.30 5.00 -4.51
CA VAL A 24 -4.76 3.68 -4.84
C VAL A 24 -5.62 2.55 -4.26
N GLN A 25 -6.06 2.71 -3.01
CA GLN A 25 -6.95 1.73 -2.36
C GLN A 25 -8.33 1.66 -3.04
N LEU A 26 -8.88 2.81 -3.42
CA LEU A 26 -10.15 2.90 -4.16
C LEU A 26 -10.04 2.25 -5.54
N THR A 27 -8.96 2.53 -6.27
CA THR A 27 -8.67 1.91 -7.58
C THR A 27 -8.59 0.39 -7.46
N LYS A 28 -7.88 -0.11 -6.44
CA LYS A 28 -7.83 -1.54 -6.13
C LYS A 28 -9.21 -2.14 -5.90
N PHE A 29 -10.04 -1.48 -5.10
CA PHE A 29 -11.41 -1.92 -4.82
C PHE A 29 -12.26 -1.97 -6.09
N ILE A 30 -12.18 -0.94 -6.94
CA ILE A 30 -12.92 -0.89 -8.22
C ILE A 30 -12.47 -2.01 -9.15
N VAL A 31 -11.17 -2.17 -9.37
CA VAL A 31 -10.61 -3.22 -10.25
C VAL A 31 -11.01 -4.62 -9.76
N TYR A 32 -11.01 -4.84 -8.45
CA TYR A 32 -11.45 -6.10 -7.87
C TYR A 32 -12.94 -6.34 -8.06
N SER A 33 -13.77 -5.32 -7.80
CA SER A 33 -15.23 -5.40 -7.90
C SER A 33 -15.70 -5.68 -9.33
N ILE A 34 -15.02 -5.14 -10.35
CA ILE A 34 -15.30 -5.42 -11.76
C ILE A 34 -15.08 -6.90 -12.09
N LYS A 35 -14.05 -7.54 -11.49
CA LYS A 35 -13.68 -8.93 -11.78
C LYS A 35 -14.46 -9.97 -11.00
N HIS A 36 -14.87 -9.64 -9.75
CA HIS A 36 -15.38 -10.63 -8.79
C HIS A 36 -16.75 -10.26 -8.21
N GLY A 37 -17.37 -9.17 -8.70
CA GLY A 37 -18.62 -8.66 -8.17
C GLY A 37 -18.43 -7.75 -6.95
N TRP A 38 -19.46 -6.95 -6.65
CA TRP A 38 -19.43 -5.96 -5.58
C TRP A 38 -19.50 -6.61 -4.20
N ASN A 39 -18.42 -6.49 -3.41
CA ASN A 39 -18.40 -6.91 -2.01
C ASN A 39 -17.50 -5.99 -1.19
N ILE A 40 -18.12 -5.21 -0.29
CA ILE A 40 -17.42 -4.20 0.52
C ILE A 40 -16.34 -4.80 1.45
N ARG A 41 -16.46 -6.07 1.81
CA ARG A 41 -15.43 -6.76 2.61
C ARG A 41 -14.07 -6.80 1.91
N TYR A 42 -14.06 -6.68 0.59
CA TYR A 42 -12.82 -6.64 -0.20
C TYR A 42 -12.10 -5.29 -0.17
N ALA A 43 -12.75 -4.21 0.28
CA ALA A 43 -12.10 -2.92 0.43
C ALA A 43 -10.87 -2.99 1.36
N MET A 44 -10.87 -3.91 2.33
CA MET A 44 -9.78 -4.11 3.29
C MET A 44 -8.96 -5.39 3.04
N THR A 45 -9.13 -6.07 1.90
CA THR A 45 -8.37 -7.30 1.63
C THR A 45 -6.94 -6.98 1.18
N HIS A 46 -6.01 -7.85 1.59
CA HIS A 46 -4.60 -7.79 1.19
C HIS A 46 -4.37 -8.63 -0.07
N GLY A 47 -3.41 -8.20 -0.91
CA GLY A 47 -2.95 -8.99 -2.04
C GLY A 47 -3.83 -8.89 -3.29
N HIS A 48 -3.85 -7.76 -3.98
CA HIS A 48 -4.37 -7.57 -5.35
C HIS A 48 -3.78 -6.29 -5.94
N MET A 49 -3.76 -6.19 -7.26
CA MET A 49 -3.25 -5.03 -8.00
C MET A 49 -4.17 -3.81 -7.88
N PRO A 50 -3.62 -2.60 -7.72
CA PRO A 50 -2.24 -2.24 -7.36
C PRO A 50 -1.95 -2.41 -5.86
N SER A 51 -0.65 -2.51 -5.47
CA SER A 51 -0.26 -2.53 -4.05
C SER A 51 -0.47 -1.16 -3.42
N ALA A 52 -1.44 -1.05 -2.52
CA ALA A 52 -1.73 0.21 -1.84
C ALA A 52 -0.61 0.63 -0.86
N HIS A 53 0.04 -0.34 -0.19
CA HIS A 53 1.16 -0.04 0.70
C HIS A 53 2.34 0.56 -0.06
N THR A 54 2.70 -0.04 -1.20
CA THR A 54 3.77 0.48 -2.05
C THR A 54 3.41 1.82 -2.66
N GLY A 55 2.16 1.96 -3.16
CA GLY A 55 1.68 3.24 -3.70
C GLY A 55 1.76 4.37 -2.69
N PHE A 56 1.32 4.12 -1.45
CA PHE A 56 1.42 5.08 -0.36
C PHE A 56 2.89 5.38 0.02
N ALA A 57 3.73 4.35 0.20
CA ALA A 57 5.13 4.55 0.56
C ALA A 57 5.90 5.38 -0.49
N ILE A 58 5.71 5.08 -1.77
CA ILE A 58 6.33 5.85 -2.87
C ILE A 58 5.73 7.27 -2.95
N ALA A 59 4.42 7.43 -2.66
CA ALA A 59 3.82 8.77 -2.58
C ALA A 59 4.48 9.63 -1.48
N VAL A 60 4.75 9.06 -0.31
CA VAL A 60 5.47 9.75 0.78
C VAL A 60 6.86 10.16 0.34
N VAL A 61 7.65 9.23 -0.23
CA VAL A 61 9.00 9.53 -0.73
C VAL A 61 8.96 10.65 -1.77
N THR A 62 8.04 10.56 -2.72
CA THR A 62 7.92 11.54 -3.82
C THR A 62 7.54 12.92 -3.30
N SER A 63 6.56 12.98 -2.39
CA SER A 63 6.09 14.24 -1.80
C SER A 63 7.18 14.89 -0.93
N VAL A 64 7.84 14.13 -0.07
CA VAL A 64 8.94 14.64 0.75
C VAL A 64 10.11 15.11 -0.13
N GLY A 65 10.45 14.36 -1.18
CA GLY A 65 11.48 14.76 -2.14
C GLY A 65 11.14 16.07 -2.87
N TYR A 66 9.86 16.25 -3.22
CA TYR A 66 9.39 17.44 -3.93
C TYR A 66 9.39 18.69 -3.02
N TYR A 67 8.80 18.59 -1.81
CA TYR A 67 8.60 19.75 -0.93
C TYR A 67 9.75 20.04 0.03
N ALA A 68 10.41 19.00 0.57
CA ALA A 68 11.53 19.15 1.51
C ALA A 68 12.90 19.01 0.86
N GLY A 69 12.94 18.53 -0.39
CA GLY A 69 14.16 18.30 -1.15
C GLY A 69 14.82 16.95 -0.87
N VAL A 70 15.45 16.40 -1.90
CA VAL A 70 16.10 15.07 -1.88
C VAL A 70 17.36 15.01 -1.01
N ARG A 71 17.88 16.15 -0.58
CA ARG A 71 19.05 16.25 0.32
C ARG A 71 18.65 16.40 1.79
N SER A 72 17.35 16.40 2.11
CA SER A 72 16.86 16.55 3.48
C SER A 72 16.95 15.25 4.27
N GLY A 73 17.11 15.37 5.59
CA GLY A 73 17.01 14.21 6.49
C GLY A 73 15.64 13.56 6.46
N ALA A 74 14.57 14.36 6.23
CA ALA A 74 13.22 13.84 6.06
C ALA A 74 13.11 12.90 4.84
N PHE A 75 13.77 13.25 3.73
CA PHE A 75 13.82 12.37 2.54
C PHE A 75 14.56 11.06 2.84
N ALA A 76 15.68 11.10 3.54
CA ALA A 76 16.41 9.90 3.92
C ALA A 76 15.54 8.95 4.78
N VAL A 77 14.80 9.50 5.76
CA VAL A 77 13.87 8.73 6.60
C VAL A 77 12.72 8.16 5.75
N ALA A 78 12.14 8.96 4.85
CA ALA A 78 11.07 8.50 3.97
C ALA A 78 11.51 7.34 3.07
N VAL A 79 12.72 7.41 2.51
CA VAL A 79 13.31 6.32 1.69
C VAL A 79 13.52 5.06 2.53
N ALA A 80 14.11 5.18 3.72
CA ALA A 80 14.33 4.04 4.62
C ALA A 80 13.00 3.36 4.99
N LEU A 81 11.97 4.14 5.33
CA LEU A 81 10.63 3.65 5.64
C LEU A 81 10.00 2.94 4.43
N ALA A 82 10.13 3.53 3.23
CA ALA A 82 9.60 2.92 2.00
C ALA A 82 10.25 1.56 1.72
N ILE A 83 11.57 1.43 1.90
CA ILE A 83 12.27 0.16 1.74
C ILE A 83 11.69 -0.90 2.68
N ILE A 84 11.48 -0.57 3.96
CA ILE A 84 10.91 -1.50 4.95
C ILE A 84 9.49 -1.91 4.56
N ILE A 85 8.64 -0.96 4.16
CA ILE A 85 7.24 -1.25 3.76
C ILE A 85 7.19 -2.12 2.51
N ILE A 86 8.04 -1.85 1.53
CA ILE A 86 8.09 -2.62 0.27
C ILE A 86 8.60 -4.03 0.54
N ASP A 87 9.63 -4.18 1.37
CA ASP A 87 10.15 -5.48 1.77
C ASP A 87 9.11 -6.32 2.55
N ASP A 88 8.42 -5.71 3.51
CA ASP A 88 7.29 -6.34 4.21
C ASP A 88 6.23 -6.83 3.20
N ALA A 89 5.81 -5.97 2.30
CA ALA A 89 4.77 -6.30 1.34
C ALA A 89 5.17 -7.40 0.35
N ALA A 90 6.43 -7.42 -0.10
CA ALA A 90 6.93 -8.32 -1.14
C ALA A 90 7.51 -9.64 -0.59
N ARG A 91 8.01 -9.66 0.63
CA ARG A 91 8.72 -10.83 1.21
C ARG A 91 8.11 -11.33 2.51
N LEU A 92 8.07 -10.51 3.57
CA LEU A 92 7.66 -11.00 4.89
C LEU A 92 6.26 -11.57 4.88
N ARG A 93 5.31 -10.90 4.23
CA ARG A 93 3.92 -11.39 4.15
C ARG A 93 3.78 -12.64 3.31
N VAL A 94 4.62 -12.84 2.30
CA VAL A 94 4.65 -14.09 1.52
C VAL A 94 5.09 -15.24 2.41
N TYR A 95 6.18 -15.07 3.19
CA TYR A 95 6.62 -16.08 4.15
C TYR A 95 5.59 -16.40 5.22
N MET A 96 4.88 -15.38 5.74
CA MET A 96 3.77 -15.60 6.68
C MET A 96 2.64 -16.43 6.05
N GLY A 97 2.32 -16.20 4.78
CA GLY A 97 1.34 -16.99 4.04
C GLY A 97 1.77 -18.46 3.88
N ASP A 98 3.05 -18.70 3.56
CA ASP A 98 3.62 -20.03 3.48
C ASP A 98 3.60 -20.74 4.84
N GLN A 99 3.97 -20.05 5.91
CA GLN A 99 3.86 -20.59 7.28
C GLN A 99 2.41 -20.94 7.62
N GLY A 100 1.45 -20.08 7.28
CA GLY A 100 0.01 -20.35 7.46
C GLY A 100 -0.42 -21.62 6.73
N ARG A 101 0.08 -21.82 5.50
CA ARG A 101 -0.20 -23.04 4.71
C ARG A 101 0.38 -24.30 5.37
N TYR A 102 1.63 -24.26 5.80
CA TYR A 102 2.25 -25.40 6.48
C TYR A 102 1.56 -25.74 7.80
N LEU A 103 1.19 -24.74 8.59
CA LEU A 103 0.45 -24.95 9.83
C LEU A 103 -0.94 -25.53 9.57
N ASN A 104 -1.67 -25.07 8.58
CA ASN A 104 -2.96 -25.63 8.18
C ASN A 104 -2.83 -27.10 7.76
N MET A 105 -1.76 -27.45 7.03
CA MET A 105 -1.49 -28.86 6.67
C MET A 105 -1.23 -29.73 7.90
N LEU A 106 -0.46 -29.24 8.86
CA LEU A 106 -0.20 -29.96 10.13
C LEU A 106 -1.48 -30.16 10.95
N VAL A 107 -2.29 -29.10 11.13
CA VAL A 107 -3.56 -29.16 11.84
C VAL A 107 -4.48 -30.21 11.23
N ARG A 108 -4.53 -30.27 9.89
CA ARG A 108 -5.33 -31.26 9.15
C ARG A 108 -4.79 -32.69 9.34
N GLN A 109 -3.47 -32.89 9.24
CA GLN A 109 -2.85 -34.20 9.46
C GLN A 109 -3.08 -34.75 10.87
N LEU A 110 -3.17 -33.86 11.87
CA LEU A 110 -3.40 -34.22 13.27
C LEU A 110 -4.88 -34.29 13.65
N ASN A 111 -5.81 -34.06 12.70
CA ASN A 111 -7.26 -34.00 12.93
C ASN A 111 -7.68 -32.98 14.03
N LEU A 112 -7.01 -31.81 14.05
CA LEU A 112 -7.23 -30.76 15.05
C LEU A 112 -8.03 -29.56 14.48
N GLU A 113 -8.71 -29.71 13.37
CA GLU A 113 -9.40 -28.62 12.64
C GLU A 113 -10.50 -27.96 13.47
N GLU A 114 -11.15 -28.71 14.40
CA GLU A 114 -12.15 -28.16 15.31
C GLU A 114 -11.57 -27.25 16.41
N LYS A 115 -10.27 -27.41 16.73
CA LYS A 115 -9.61 -26.68 17.81
C LYS A 115 -8.92 -25.41 17.34
N PHE A 116 -8.52 -25.35 16.07
CA PHE A 116 -7.72 -24.24 15.52
C PHE A 116 -8.39 -23.63 14.29
N PRO A 117 -8.52 -22.28 14.25
CA PRO A 117 -9.06 -21.61 13.08
C PRO A 117 -8.10 -21.72 11.90
N ARG A 118 -8.66 -21.84 10.70
CA ARG A 118 -7.86 -21.86 9.47
C ARG A 118 -7.12 -20.54 9.26
N LEU A 119 -5.80 -20.60 9.13
CA LEU A 119 -4.94 -19.47 8.88
C LEU A 119 -5.02 -19.01 7.41
N LYS A 120 -4.76 -17.73 7.18
CA LYS A 120 -4.66 -17.18 5.82
C LYS A 120 -3.37 -17.68 5.17
N GLU A 121 -3.51 -18.32 4.00
CA GLU A 121 -2.39 -18.89 3.24
C GLU A 121 -1.90 -17.93 2.14
N ARG A 122 -2.72 -16.99 1.72
CA ARG A 122 -2.41 -16.01 0.68
C ARG A 122 -2.23 -14.64 1.32
N MET A 123 -0.98 -14.32 1.62
CA MET A 123 -0.57 -13.03 2.16
C MET A 123 0.58 -12.47 1.32
N GLY A 124 0.71 -11.14 1.30
CA GLY A 124 1.73 -10.45 0.50
C GLY A 124 1.28 -10.12 -0.92
N HIS A 125 2.19 -9.52 -1.65
CA HIS A 125 1.97 -9.01 -3.00
C HIS A 125 2.93 -9.66 -4.00
N ARG A 126 2.47 -9.88 -5.23
CA ARG A 126 3.38 -10.22 -6.33
C ARG A 126 4.27 -9.03 -6.65
N VAL A 127 5.48 -9.28 -7.13
CA VAL A 127 6.42 -8.22 -7.53
C VAL A 127 5.78 -7.24 -8.54
N SER A 128 4.99 -7.75 -9.49
CA SER A 128 4.25 -6.90 -10.43
C SER A 128 3.27 -5.95 -9.77
N GLU A 129 2.59 -6.38 -8.69
CA GLU A 129 1.63 -5.54 -7.94
C GLU A 129 2.36 -4.42 -7.18
N VAL A 130 3.56 -4.71 -6.68
CA VAL A 130 4.46 -3.76 -6.03
C VAL A 130 4.93 -2.72 -7.02
N ILE A 131 5.44 -3.14 -8.19
CA ILE A 131 5.93 -2.23 -9.24
C ILE A 131 4.81 -1.30 -9.73
N VAL A 132 3.65 -1.86 -10.06
CA VAL A 132 2.51 -1.06 -10.54
C VAL A 132 2.02 -0.09 -9.46
N GLY A 133 1.94 -0.54 -8.20
CA GLY A 133 1.59 0.33 -7.08
C GLY A 133 2.59 1.49 -6.91
N GLY A 134 3.89 1.21 -7.03
CA GLY A 134 4.94 2.23 -6.95
C GLY A 134 4.87 3.25 -8.08
N ILE A 135 4.77 2.80 -9.32
CA ILE A 135 4.63 3.69 -10.50
C ILE A 135 3.38 4.56 -10.36
N TYR A 136 2.25 3.96 -9.98
CA TYR A 136 0.99 4.67 -9.81
C TYR A 136 1.09 5.75 -8.70
N GLY A 137 1.65 5.38 -7.54
CA GLY A 137 1.88 6.32 -6.43
C GLY A 137 2.80 7.47 -6.82
N PHE A 138 3.91 7.20 -7.54
CA PHE A 138 4.83 8.20 -8.04
C PHE A 138 4.15 9.20 -8.99
N LEU A 139 3.52 8.68 -10.06
CA LEU A 139 2.92 9.52 -11.09
C LEU A 139 1.79 10.39 -10.55
N LEU A 140 0.91 9.82 -9.73
CA LEU A 140 -0.22 10.56 -9.15
C LEU A 140 0.27 11.63 -8.17
N THR A 141 1.28 11.33 -7.35
CA THR A 141 1.88 12.31 -6.42
C THR A 141 2.54 13.45 -7.17
N MET A 142 3.33 13.16 -8.21
CA MET A 142 3.98 14.18 -9.03
C MET A 142 2.97 15.08 -9.74
N LEU A 143 1.87 14.50 -10.25
CA LEU A 143 0.79 15.26 -10.87
C LEU A 143 0.15 16.21 -9.85
N LEU A 144 -0.24 15.72 -8.68
CA LEU A 144 -0.88 16.53 -7.64
C LEU A 144 0.05 17.60 -7.09
N ALA A 145 1.32 17.27 -6.84
CA ALA A 145 2.31 18.23 -6.36
C ALA A 145 2.53 19.39 -7.36
N ARG A 146 2.48 19.12 -8.67
CA ARG A 146 2.58 20.17 -9.70
C ARG A 146 1.31 20.99 -9.87
N LEU A 147 0.13 20.42 -9.62
CA LEU A 147 -1.15 21.13 -9.75
C LEU A 147 -1.45 22.00 -8.54
N LEU A 148 -1.02 21.61 -7.35
CA LEU A 148 -1.31 22.29 -6.08
C LEU A 148 -0.12 23.16 -5.61
N GLY A 149 1.11 22.81 -5.96
CA GLY A 149 2.33 23.56 -5.61
C GLY A 149 2.60 24.70 -6.53
#